data_a486441210fa061b170f1a555d2da3ef
#
_entry.id   a486441210fa061b170f1a555d2da3ef
#
_cell.length_a   1.000
_cell.length_b   1.000
_cell.length_c   1.000
_cell.angle_alpha   90.00
_cell.angle_beta   90.00
_cell.angle_gamma   90.00
#
_symmetry.space_group_name_H-M   'P 1'
#
loop_
_entity.id
_entity.type
_entity.pdbx_description
1 polymer ?
#
loop_
_entity_poly.entity_id
_entity_poly.type
_entity_poly.pdbx_seq_one_letter_code
_entity_poly.pdbx_strand_id
1 'polypeptide(L)'
;MNILGINAYHGNASAAIVCDGKLIAAVEEERFNRVKYAAGFPALAIQYCLKAAGITLADIDHVAVPRDPYARMATKLLYALKMPSFARERAKVLVKFTGIPEALAAAFDSDPKNLKSQFHRVEHHQAHLASAFFVSPFEQAALLSADGLGDFASTMWGTGAGSQMKIDGAVAFPHSLGLYYSAVTQYLGFPKYGDEYKVMGLAAYGQPESLDVFRQIVRFDPNSRPNGFELGLDFFVHHRTGPEMSWADAGKTPTVGKLFSDEMARRLGQARLPEAPLEQRHKNLSASLQARLEEV
;
A
#
# COMPACT_ATOMS: atom_id res chain seq x y z
N MET A 1 11.46 -1.01 26.97
CA MET A 1 11.34 -1.85 25.74
C MET A 1 11.28 -0.93 24.54
N ASN A 2 12.26 -1.07 23.64
CA ASN A 2 12.43 -0.21 22.46
C ASN A 2 12.12 -1.00 21.19
N ILE A 3 11.16 -0.54 20.41
CA ILE A 3 10.69 -1.20 19.18
C ILE A 3 10.92 -0.27 18.01
N LEU A 4 11.70 -0.71 17.03
CA LEU A 4 11.94 -0.02 15.76
C LEU A 4 11.05 -0.61 14.67
N GLY A 5 10.15 0.18 14.11
CA GLY A 5 9.36 -0.15 12.91
C GLY A 5 10.10 0.32 11.66
N ILE A 6 10.22 -0.55 10.65
CA ILE A 6 10.93 -0.25 9.39
C ILE A 6 10.03 -0.59 8.20
N ASN A 7 9.62 0.40 7.41
CA ASN A 7 9.05 0.20 6.08
C ASN A 7 10.14 0.42 5.03
N ALA A 8 10.68 -0.67 4.47
CA ALA A 8 11.75 -0.64 3.48
C ALA A 8 11.34 -1.30 2.16
N TYR A 9 12.00 -0.92 1.07
CA TYR A 9 11.85 -1.51 -0.27
C TYR A 9 10.42 -1.44 -0.82
N HIS A 10 9.67 -0.45 -0.35
CA HIS A 10 8.34 -0.09 -0.77
C HIS A 10 8.23 1.44 -0.87
N GLY A 11 7.24 1.97 -1.59
CA GLY A 11 7.01 3.42 -1.62
C GLY A 11 6.79 3.96 -0.20
N ASN A 12 7.24 5.20 0.02
CA ASN A 12 7.22 5.85 1.32
C ASN A 12 8.04 5.11 2.37
N ALA A 13 9.27 4.71 1.99
CA ALA A 13 10.21 4.13 2.94
C ALA A 13 10.30 5.01 4.20
N SER A 14 10.19 4.42 5.39
CA SER A 14 9.99 5.16 6.64
C SER A 14 10.44 4.35 7.84
N ALA A 15 10.62 5.03 8.96
CA ALA A 15 10.88 4.41 10.25
C ALA A 15 10.03 5.03 11.36
N ALA A 16 9.76 4.25 12.38
CA ALA A 16 9.12 4.70 13.62
C ALA A 16 9.79 4.05 14.82
N ILE A 17 9.84 4.77 15.96
CA ILE A 17 10.40 4.26 17.21
C ILE A 17 9.36 4.40 18.34
N VAL A 18 9.13 3.28 19.02
CA VAL A 18 8.27 3.19 20.20
C VAL A 18 9.12 2.80 21.38
N CYS A 19 9.09 3.59 22.46
CA CYS A 19 9.80 3.30 23.72
C CYS A 19 8.77 3.17 24.84
N ASP A 20 8.79 2.05 25.54
CA ASP A 20 7.87 1.74 26.66
C ASP A 20 6.40 2.02 26.34
N GLY A 21 5.96 1.60 25.17
CA GLY A 21 4.59 1.76 24.68
C GLY A 21 4.22 3.16 24.16
N LYS A 22 5.18 4.10 24.09
CA LYS A 22 4.96 5.45 23.58
C LYS A 22 5.63 5.64 22.22
N LEU A 23 4.89 6.12 21.23
CA LEU A 23 5.46 6.56 19.95
C LEU A 23 6.29 7.82 20.18
N ILE A 24 7.61 7.73 19.99
CA ILE A 24 8.55 8.83 20.16
C ILE A 24 8.74 9.61 18.86
N ALA A 25 8.91 8.90 17.74
CA ALA A 25 9.06 9.51 16.42
C ALA A 25 8.60 8.56 15.32
N ALA A 26 8.11 9.14 14.23
CA ALA A 26 7.83 8.45 12.97
C ALA A 26 8.13 9.41 11.82
N VAL A 27 8.87 8.96 10.79
CA VAL A 27 9.28 9.83 9.69
C VAL A 27 9.55 9.04 8.42
N GLU A 28 9.25 9.65 7.28
CA GLU A 28 9.58 9.12 5.95
C GLU A 28 10.99 9.54 5.52
N GLU A 29 11.67 8.66 4.80
CA GLU A 29 13.01 8.90 4.24
C GLU A 29 13.05 10.10 3.30
N GLU A 30 11.94 10.36 2.57
CA GLU A 30 11.83 11.50 1.66
C GLU A 30 11.98 12.87 2.34
N ARG A 31 11.76 12.96 3.65
CA ARG A 31 11.96 14.22 4.40
C ARG A 31 13.44 14.63 4.41
N PHE A 32 14.34 13.68 4.29
CA PHE A 32 15.79 13.87 4.33
C PHE A 32 16.41 13.91 2.92
N ASN A 33 16.08 12.93 2.07
CA ASN A 33 16.69 12.79 0.74
C ASN A 33 15.98 13.58 -0.36
N ARG A 34 14.78 14.14 -0.08
CA ARG A 34 13.95 14.92 -1.01
C ARG A 34 13.49 14.15 -2.26
N VAL A 35 13.56 12.84 -2.23
CA VAL A 35 13.03 11.97 -3.28
C VAL A 35 11.61 11.56 -2.91
N LYS A 36 10.62 12.11 -3.61
CA LYS A 36 9.20 11.82 -3.36
C LYS A 36 8.91 10.34 -3.58
N TYR A 37 8.21 9.73 -2.61
CA TYR A 37 7.91 8.28 -2.61
C TYR A 37 9.17 7.39 -2.59
N ALA A 38 10.25 7.82 -1.96
CA ALA A 38 11.48 7.03 -1.84
C ALA A 38 11.18 5.59 -1.42
N ALA A 39 11.81 4.62 -2.10
CA ALA A 39 11.50 3.20 -1.96
C ALA A 39 12.72 2.34 -1.55
N GLY A 40 13.75 2.94 -0.99
CA GLY A 40 14.96 2.27 -0.54
C GLY A 40 14.89 1.75 0.89
N PHE A 41 16.08 1.50 1.46
CA PHE A 41 16.23 1.28 2.90
C PHE A 41 16.25 2.64 3.61
N PRO A 42 15.42 2.86 4.67
CA PRO A 42 15.21 4.18 5.28
C PRO A 42 16.28 4.51 6.35
N ALA A 43 17.56 4.57 5.96
CA ALA A 43 18.67 4.75 6.89
C ALA A 43 18.62 6.11 7.63
N LEU A 44 18.28 7.20 6.93
CA LEU A 44 18.18 8.53 7.52
C LEU A 44 16.97 8.64 8.46
N ALA A 45 15.84 8.04 8.09
CA ALA A 45 14.68 7.97 8.95
C ALA A 45 14.95 7.18 10.24
N ILE A 46 15.64 6.04 10.14
CA ILE A 46 16.07 5.26 11.32
C ILE A 46 17.01 6.08 12.19
N GLN A 47 18.02 6.73 11.60
CA GLN A 47 18.96 7.58 12.34
C GLN A 47 18.23 8.70 13.10
N TYR A 48 17.25 9.33 12.46
CA TYR A 48 16.43 10.35 13.09
C TYR A 48 15.64 9.78 14.29
N CYS A 49 15.00 8.62 14.12
CA CYS A 49 14.22 7.96 15.17
C CYS A 49 15.09 7.60 16.38
N LEU A 50 16.26 7.02 16.17
CA LEU A 50 17.22 6.70 17.24
C LEU A 50 17.66 7.95 17.99
N LYS A 51 18.01 9.02 17.24
CA LYS A 51 18.40 10.30 17.82
C LYS A 51 17.25 10.95 18.63
N ALA A 52 16.02 10.91 18.12
CA ALA A 52 14.85 11.46 18.81
C ALA A 52 14.55 10.73 20.11
N ALA A 53 14.81 9.42 20.17
CA ALA A 53 14.66 8.60 21.37
C ALA A 53 15.87 8.68 22.32
N GLY A 54 16.98 9.28 21.89
CA GLY A 54 18.22 9.36 22.70
C GLY A 54 18.91 8.02 22.92
N ILE A 55 18.72 7.06 21.99
CA ILE A 55 19.24 5.69 22.09
C ILE A 55 20.09 5.33 20.87
N THR A 56 20.76 4.20 20.93
CA THR A 56 21.56 3.61 19.84
C THR A 56 20.90 2.36 19.28
N LEU A 57 21.43 1.84 18.19
CA LEU A 57 20.97 0.57 17.60
C LEU A 57 21.10 -0.61 18.58
N ALA A 58 22.08 -0.59 19.48
CA ALA A 58 22.30 -1.64 20.47
C ALA A 58 21.21 -1.69 21.57
N ASP A 59 20.44 -0.61 21.73
CA ASP A 59 19.37 -0.48 22.71
C ASP A 59 18.01 -0.94 22.18
N ILE A 60 17.92 -1.39 20.89
CA ILE A 60 16.68 -1.86 20.28
C ILE A 60 16.43 -3.32 20.68
N ASP A 61 15.30 -3.55 21.32
CA ASP A 61 14.84 -4.90 21.71
C ASP A 61 14.18 -5.64 20.55
N HIS A 62 13.34 -4.92 19.77
CA HIS A 62 12.56 -5.51 18.67
C HIS A 62 12.61 -4.65 17.42
N VAL A 63 12.68 -5.32 16.25
CA VAL A 63 12.51 -4.69 14.93
C VAL A 63 11.27 -5.29 14.27
N ALA A 64 10.31 -4.45 13.88
CA ALA A 64 9.08 -4.85 13.19
C ALA A 64 9.10 -4.39 11.72
N VAL A 65 8.77 -5.29 10.80
CA VAL A 65 8.70 -5.02 9.36
C VAL A 65 7.28 -5.34 8.87
N PRO A 66 6.58 -4.41 8.17
CA PRO A 66 5.19 -4.59 7.75
C PRO A 66 5.08 -5.45 6.48
N ARG A 67 5.64 -6.66 6.54
CA ARG A 67 5.60 -7.63 5.45
C ARG A 67 5.72 -9.05 5.99
N ASP A 68 4.68 -9.85 5.77
CA ASP A 68 4.70 -11.28 6.06
C ASP A 68 4.67 -12.12 4.77
N PRO A 69 5.81 -12.71 4.35
CA PRO A 69 5.86 -13.53 3.15
C PRO A 69 5.01 -14.79 3.25
N TYR A 70 4.64 -15.23 4.45
CA TYR A 70 3.85 -16.43 4.70
C TYR A 70 2.34 -16.16 4.77
N ALA A 71 1.95 -14.89 4.88
CA ALA A 71 0.53 -14.53 4.82
C ALA A 71 -0.11 -15.00 3.52
N ARG A 72 -1.30 -15.60 3.61
CA ARG A 72 -2.13 -16.06 2.45
C ARG A 72 -1.40 -16.99 1.48
N MET A 73 -0.61 -17.94 1.98
CA MET A 73 0.19 -18.87 1.16
C MET A 73 -0.64 -19.64 0.14
N ALA A 74 -1.86 -20.09 0.48
CA ALA A 74 -2.74 -20.80 -0.45
C ALA A 74 -3.08 -19.91 -1.67
N THR A 75 -3.42 -18.66 -1.46
CA THR A 75 -3.70 -17.69 -2.53
C THR A 75 -2.46 -17.42 -3.36
N LYS A 76 -1.31 -17.23 -2.72
CA LYS A 76 -0.03 -17.02 -3.41
C LYS A 76 0.34 -18.19 -4.31
N LEU A 77 0.17 -19.42 -3.83
CA LEU A 77 0.44 -20.64 -4.61
C LEU A 77 -0.48 -20.75 -5.83
N LEU A 78 -1.78 -20.48 -5.65
CA LEU A 78 -2.75 -20.50 -6.75
C LEU A 78 -2.37 -19.50 -7.84
N TYR A 79 -1.96 -18.28 -7.47
CA TYR A 79 -1.55 -17.25 -8.42
C TYR A 79 -0.15 -17.51 -9.01
N ALA A 80 0.75 -18.16 -8.27
CA ALA A 80 2.04 -18.59 -8.81
C ALA A 80 1.87 -19.59 -9.96
N LEU A 81 0.90 -20.49 -9.86
CA LEU A 81 0.55 -21.42 -10.95
C LEU A 81 -0.08 -20.71 -12.16
N LYS A 82 -0.94 -19.72 -11.91
CA LYS A 82 -1.63 -18.96 -12.98
C LYS A 82 -0.74 -17.91 -13.65
N MET A 83 0.23 -17.35 -12.93
CA MET A 83 1.06 -16.21 -13.34
C MET A 83 2.54 -16.43 -12.96
N PRO A 84 3.27 -17.33 -13.64
CA PRO A 84 4.64 -17.70 -13.27
C PRO A 84 5.65 -16.52 -13.32
N SER A 85 5.47 -15.58 -14.26
CA SER A 85 6.30 -14.37 -14.36
C SER A 85 6.15 -13.47 -13.14
N PHE A 86 4.91 -13.22 -12.73
CA PHE A 86 4.60 -12.45 -11.53
C PHE A 86 5.16 -13.11 -10.26
N ALA A 87 5.03 -14.44 -10.14
CA ALA A 87 5.60 -15.19 -9.01
C ALA A 87 7.12 -15.05 -8.94
N ARG A 88 7.83 -15.08 -10.10
CA ARG A 88 9.29 -14.90 -10.16
C ARG A 88 9.72 -13.50 -9.71
N GLU A 89 9.01 -12.45 -10.13
CA GLU A 89 9.28 -11.08 -9.68
C GLU A 89 9.05 -10.92 -8.17
N ARG A 90 7.98 -11.53 -7.64
CA ARG A 90 7.71 -11.51 -6.19
C ARG A 90 8.76 -12.26 -5.38
N ALA A 91 9.34 -13.35 -5.90
CA ALA A 91 10.43 -14.06 -5.26
C ALA A 91 11.68 -13.18 -5.12
N LYS A 92 12.03 -12.35 -6.13
CA LYS A 92 13.13 -11.38 -6.04
C LYS A 92 12.90 -10.34 -4.93
N VAL A 93 11.67 -9.88 -4.77
CA VAL A 93 11.31 -8.94 -3.72
C VAL A 93 11.43 -9.58 -2.34
N LEU A 94 11.07 -10.86 -2.20
CA LEU A 94 11.20 -11.59 -0.94
C LEU A 94 12.64 -11.61 -0.42
N VAL A 95 13.64 -11.81 -1.30
CA VAL A 95 15.05 -11.81 -0.93
C VAL A 95 15.48 -10.50 -0.28
N LYS A 96 14.97 -9.35 -0.76
CA LYS A 96 15.28 -8.04 -0.14
C LYS A 96 14.72 -7.93 1.28
N PHE A 97 13.56 -8.49 1.56
CA PHE A 97 12.98 -8.45 2.92
C PHE A 97 13.64 -9.45 3.89
N THR A 98 14.24 -10.51 3.40
CA THR A 98 15.04 -11.40 4.27
C THR A 98 16.37 -10.77 4.66
N GLY A 99 16.90 -9.84 3.87
CA GLY A 99 18.15 -9.12 4.11
C GLY A 99 18.01 -7.83 4.95
N ILE A 100 16.87 -7.60 5.63
CA ILE A 100 16.69 -6.42 6.51
C ILE A 100 17.74 -6.36 7.64
N PRO A 101 18.07 -7.46 8.36
CA PRO A 101 19.10 -7.40 9.40
C PRO A 101 20.47 -6.96 8.86
N GLU A 102 20.87 -7.50 7.70
CA GLU A 102 22.11 -7.15 7.02
C GLU A 102 22.11 -5.68 6.55
N ALA A 103 20.99 -5.23 5.99
CA ALA A 103 20.84 -3.84 5.56
C ALA A 103 20.88 -2.86 6.74
N LEU A 104 20.24 -3.22 7.87
CA LEU A 104 20.26 -2.43 9.08
C LEU A 104 21.69 -2.33 9.66
N ALA A 105 22.38 -3.44 9.74
CA ALA A 105 23.75 -3.47 10.23
C ALA A 105 24.69 -2.66 9.33
N ALA A 106 24.60 -2.85 8.01
CA ALA A 106 25.41 -2.11 7.04
C ALA A 106 25.17 -0.59 7.07
N ALA A 107 23.93 -0.15 7.28
CA ALA A 107 23.59 1.26 7.36
C ALA A 107 24.17 1.98 8.58
N PHE A 108 24.59 1.24 9.60
CA PHE A 108 25.14 1.77 10.87
C PHE A 108 26.53 1.21 11.19
N ASP A 109 27.28 0.77 10.17
CA ASP A 109 28.65 0.24 10.29
C ASP A 109 28.80 -0.83 11.40
N SER A 110 27.81 -1.71 11.52
CA SER A 110 27.74 -2.78 12.51
C SER A 110 27.80 -4.16 11.86
N ASP A 111 28.20 -5.18 12.61
CA ASP A 111 28.06 -6.58 12.19
C ASP A 111 26.63 -7.05 12.48
N PRO A 112 25.91 -7.70 11.54
CA PRO A 112 24.58 -8.26 11.77
C PRO A 112 24.50 -9.19 12.99
N LYS A 113 25.62 -9.89 13.31
CA LYS A 113 25.72 -10.76 14.49
C LYS A 113 25.68 -10.00 15.83
N ASN A 114 25.95 -8.70 15.80
CA ASN A 114 25.91 -7.85 17.00
C ASN A 114 24.52 -7.26 17.25
N LEU A 115 23.58 -7.43 16.31
CA LEU A 115 22.19 -7.04 16.50
C LEU A 115 21.52 -7.99 17.51
N LYS A 116 21.23 -7.48 18.71
CA LYS A 116 20.53 -8.24 19.75
C LYS A 116 19.01 -8.24 19.55
N SER A 117 18.51 -7.39 18.67
CA SER A 117 17.09 -7.18 18.40
C SER A 117 16.42 -8.44 17.85
N GLN A 118 15.23 -8.74 18.33
CA GLN A 118 14.36 -9.76 17.74
C GLN A 118 13.60 -9.17 16.55
N PHE A 119 13.66 -9.83 15.40
CA PHE A 119 12.99 -9.38 14.17
C PHE A 119 11.60 -10.01 14.05
N HIS A 120 10.59 -9.17 13.78
CA HIS A 120 9.19 -9.56 13.61
C HIS A 120 8.69 -9.18 12.23
N ARG A 121 7.99 -10.11 11.60
CA ARG A 121 7.25 -9.89 10.35
C ARG A 121 5.79 -9.71 10.69
N VAL A 122 5.24 -8.56 10.35
CA VAL A 122 3.84 -8.21 10.61
C VAL A 122 3.12 -8.20 9.27
N GLU A 123 1.95 -8.82 9.20
CA GLU A 123 1.14 -8.76 7.99
C GLU A 123 0.80 -7.30 7.66
N HIS A 124 0.88 -6.96 6.37
CA HIS A 124 0.85 -5.58 5.89
C HIS A 124 -0.37 -4.78 6.37
N HIS A 125 -1.58 -5.32 6.17
CA HIS A 125 -2.80 -4.63 6.60
C HIS A 125 -2.99 -4.61 8.11
N GLN A 126 -2.52 -5.63 8.82
CA GLN A 126 -2.49 -5.59 10.29
C GLN A 126 -1.56 -4.48 10.79
N ALA A 127 -0.43 -4.24 10.12
CA ALA A 127 0.44 -3.10 10.45
C ALA A 127 -0.27 -1.75 10.22
N HIS A 128 -1.05 -1.60 9.14
CA HIS A 128 -1.87 -0.42 8.92
C HIS A 128 -2.91 -0.22 10.02
N LEU A 129 -3.68 -1.27 10.36
CA LEU A 129 -4.69 -1.21 11.42
C LEU A 129 -4.06 -0.85 12.77
N ALA A 130 -2.93 -1.48 13.10
CA ALA A 130 -2.19 -1.22 14.34
C ALA A 130 -1.68 0.22 14.42
N SER A 131 -1.14 0.75 13.32
CA SER A 131 -0.60 2.11 13.25
C SER A 131 -1.66 3.19 13.47
N ALA A 132 -2.91 2.91 13.14
CA ALA A 132 -4.03 3.80 13.38
C ALA A 132 -4.62 3.62 14.79
N PHE A 133 -4.86 2.37 15.21
CA PHE A 133 -5.57 2.07 16.45
C PHE A 133 -4.74 2.35 17.70
N PHE A 134 -3.52 1.81 17.78
CA PHE A 134 -2.74 1.89 19.03
C PHE A 134 -2.19 3.28 19.34
N VAL A 135 -2.23 4.21 18.39
CA VAL A 135 -1.89 5.62 18.65
C VAL A 135 -3.14 6.50 18.81
N SER A 136 -4.34 5.95 18.63
CA SER A 136 -5.60 6.65 18.79
C SER A 136 -5.98 6.77 20.28
N PRO A 137 -6.89 7.69 20.62
CA PRO A 137 -7.42 7.79 21.99
C PRO A 137 -8.56 6.79 22.28
N PHE A 138 -8.89 5.90 21.34
CA PHE A 138 -10.05 5.01 21.45
C PHE A 138 -9.70 3.72 22.19
N GLU A 139 -10.46 3.40 23.23
CA GLU A 139 -10.40 2.11 23.92
C GLU A 139 -10.96 0.96 23.07
N GLN A 140 -11.96 1.28 22.24
CA GLN A 140 -12.59 0.36 21.28
C GLN A 140 -12.87 1.09 19.98
N ALA A 141 -12.62 0.42 18.85
CA ALA A 141 -12.89 0.98 17.52
C ALA A 141 -13.19 -0.11 16.48
N ALA A 142 -13.99 0.23 15.47
CA ALA A 142 -13.97 -0.47 14.20
C ALA A 142 -12.70 -0.09 13.44
N LEU A 143 -12.07 -1.08 12.83
CA LEU A 143 -10.81 -0.94 12.11
C LEU A 143 -11.01 -1.22 10.63
N LEU A 144 -10.50 -0.34 9.77
CA LEU A 144 -10.52 -0.51 8.33
C LEU A 144 -9.17 -0.08 7.74
N SER A 145 -8.61 -0.92 6.88
CA SER A 145 -7.45 -0.60 6.04
C SER A 145 -7.80 -0.85 4.59
N ALA A 146 -7.64 0.16 3.73
CA ALA A 146 -7.78 0.05 2.28
C ALA A 146 -6.52 0.59 1.61
N ASP A 147 -5.91 -0.22 0.73
CA ASP A 147 -4.63 0.08 0.09
C ASP A 147 -4.61 -0.45 -1.36
N GLY A 148 -3.49 -0.24 -2.04
CA GLY A 148 -3.21 -0.87 -3.32
C GLY A 148 -3.13 -2.39 -3.18
N LEU A 149 -2.05 -2.89 -2.61
CA LEU A 149 -1.85 -4.31 -2.31
C LEU A 149 -0.70 -4.50 -1.30
N GLY A 150 -0.95 -5.27 -0.26
CA GLY A 150 0.07 -5.76 0.66
C GLY A 150 -0.21 -7.20 1.07
N ASP A 151 0.80 -8.06 1.03
CA ASP A 151 0.69 -9.48 1.41
C ASP A 151 -0.51 -10.23 0.79
N PHE A 152 -0.84 -9.91 -0.49
CA PHE A 152 -1.99 -10.44 -1.26
C PHE A 152 -3.37 -10.05 -0.72
N ALA A 153 -3.45 -9.00 0.09
CA ALA A 153 -4.70 -8.31 0.41
C ALA A 153 -4.66 -6.86 -0.07
N SER A 154 -5.82 -6.26 -0.18
CA SER A 154 -6.01 -4.86 -0.54
C SER A 154 -6.84 -4.10 0.48
N THR A 155 -7.62 -4.82 1.26
CA THR A 155 -8.49 -4.27 2.29
C THR A 155 -8.59 -5.26 3.43
N MET A 156 -8.63 -4.76 4.65
CA MET A 156 -8.82 -5.56 5.85
C MET A 156 -9.67 -4.79 6.86
N TRP A 157 -10.54 -5.50 7.57
CA TRP A 157 -11.36 -4.89 8.62
C TRP A 157 -11.43 -5.77 9.85
N GLY A 158 -11.79 -5.15 10.96
CA GLY A 158 -11.89 -5.82 12.23
C GLY A 158 -12.32 -4.88 13.34
N THR A 159 -12.04 -5.30 14.56
CA THR A 159 -12.32 -4.53 15.78
C THR A 159 -11.07 -4.47 16.63
N GLY A 160 -10.84 -3.31 17.27
CA GLY A 160 -9.81 -3.09 18.25
C GLY A 160 -10.41 -2.89 19.63
N ALA A 161 -9.81 -3.48 20.68
CA ALA A 161 -10.20 -3.29 22.07
C ALA A 161 -8.97 -3.39 22.99
N GLY A 162 -8.65 -2.31 23.72
CA GLY A 162 -7.46 -2.23 24.56
C GLY A 162 -6.17 -2.49 23.77
N SER A 163 -5.44 -3.55 24.09
CA SER A 163 -4.21 -3.95 23.41
C SER A 163 -4.40 -5.05 22.33
N GLN A 164 -5.63 -5.35 21.95
CA GLN A 164 -5.93 -6.44 21.02
C GLN A 164 -6.65 -5.94 19.78
N MET A 165 -6.38 -6.59 18.64
CA MET A 165 -7.12 -6.44 17.40
C MET A 165 -7.65 -7.81 16.98
N LYS A 166 -8.92 -7.86 16.60
CA LYS A 166 -9.57 -9.03 15.99
C LYS A 166 -9.86 -8.72 14.53
N ILE A 167 -9.33 -9.51 13.63
CA ILE A 167 -9.59 -9.37 12.20
C ILE A 167 -10.85 -10.17 11.84
N ASP A 168 -11.83 -9.49 11.25
CA ASP A 168 -13.12 -10.07 10.86
C ASP A 168 -13.18 -10.42 9.36
N GLY A 169 -12.36 -9.76 8.52
CA GLY A 169 -12.29 -10.10 7.10
C GLY A 169 -11.24 -9.31 6.32
N ALA A 170 -11.05 -9.72 5.08
CA ALA A 170 -10.15 -9.06 4.13
C ALA A 170 -10.58 -9.31 2.68
N VAL A 171 -10.29 -8.36 1.80
CA VAL A 171 -10.40 -8.52 0.35
C VAL A 171 -9.01 -8.88 -0.19
N ALA A 172 -8.95 -9.98 -0.94
CA ALA A 172 -7.71 -10.49 -1.52
C ALA A 172 -7.50 -10.00 -2.96
N PHE A 173 -6.24 -10.04 -3.40
CA PHE A 173 -5.90 -9.91 -4.83
C PHE A 173 -6.77 -10.87 -5.68
N PRO A 174 -7.31 -10.44 -6.84
CA PRO A 174 -6.96 -9.23 -7.60
C PRO A 174 -7.85 -8.01 -7.30
N HIS A 175 -8.78 -8.09 -6.37
CA HIS A 175 -9.72 -7.02 -6.05
C HIS A 175 -9.04 -5.98 -5.15
N SER A 176 -9.06 -4.70 -5.55
CA SER A 176 -8.40 -3.61 -4.83
C SER A 176 -9.02 -2.26 -5.19
N LEU A 177 -9.45 -1.50 -4.19
CA LEU A 177 -9.91 -0.12 -4.38
C LEU A 177 -8.75 0.82 -4.75
N GLY A 178 -7.55 0.57 -4.24
CA GLY A 178 -6.37 1.34 -4.63
C GLY A 178 -6.02 1.13 -6.11
N LEU A 179 -5.98 -0.12 -6.60
CA LEU A 179 -5.76 -0.39 -8.03
C LEU A 179 -6.90 0.12 -8.92
N TYR A 180 -8.15 0.07 -8.45
CA TYR A 180 -9.27 0.71 -9.12
C TYR A 180 -9.04 2.20 -9.31
N TYR A 181 -8.67 2.90 -8.23
CA TYR A 181 -8.41 4.33 -8.27
C TYR A 181 -7.23 4.67 -9.17
N SER A 182 -6.12 3.94 -9.04
CA SER A 182 -4.91 4.12 -9.88
C SER A 182 -5.19 3.85 -11.36
N ALA A 183 -5.98 2.82 -11.70
CA ALA A 183 -6.33 2.51 -13.09
C ALA A 183 -7.12 3.65 -13.76
N VAL A 184 -8.10 4.22 -13.07
CA VAL A 184 -8.86 5.36 -13.58
C VAL A 184 -8.01 6.64 -13.59
N THR A 185 -7.11 6.80 -12.63
CA THR A 185 -6.13 7.90 -12.64
C THR A 185 -5.25 7.86 -13.89
N GLN A 186 -4.71 6.68 -14.24
CA GLN A 186 -3.96 6.50 -15.49
C GLN A 186 -4.83 6.74 -16.73
N TYR A 187 -6.08 6.22 -16.72
CA TYR A 187 -7.03 6.42 -17.82
C TYR A 187 -7.33 7.91 -18.07
N LEU A 188 -7.36 8.72 -17.01
CA LEU A 188 -7.52 10.17 -17.07
C LEU A 188 -6.22 10.92 -17.43
N GLY A 189 -5.16 10.20 -17.81
CA GLY A 189 -3.90 10.78 -18.28
C GLY A 189 -2.95 11.25 -17.18
N PHE A 190 -3.06 10.68 -15.99
CA PHE A 190 -2.15 10.92 -14.87
C PHE A 190 -1.38 9.62 -14.54
N PRO A 191 -0.30 9.30 -15.27
CA PRO A 191 0.33 7.97 -15.21
C PRO A 191 1.35 7.80 -14.07
N LYS A 192 1.71 8.85 -13.33
CA LYS A 192 2.75 8.79 -12.31
C LYS A 192 2.21 8.20 -11.02
N TYR A 193 3.04 7.42 -10.33
CA TYR A 193 2.74 6.94 -8.98
C TYR A 193 2.39 8.11 -8.05
N GLY A 194 1.28 7.99 -7.33
CA GLY A 194 0.80 9.00 -6.41
C GLY A 194 0.02 10.15 -7.07
N ASP A 195 -0.33 10.06 -8.36
CA ASP A 195 -1.14 11.08 -9.05
C ASP A 195 -2.64 11.04 -8.65
N GLU A 196 -3.06 10.07 -7.86
CA GLU A 196 -4.46 9.85 -7.45
C GLU A 196 -5.07 11.10 -6.80
N TYR A 197 -4.30 11.86 -6.03
CA TYR A 197 -4.77 13.09 -5.39
C TYR A 197 -5.23 14.16 -6.40
N LYS A 198 -4.68 14.15 -7.63
CA LYS A 198 -5.09 15.08 -8.70
C LYS A 198 -6.51 14.77 -9.17
N VAL A 199 -6.81 13.47 -9.32
CA VAL A 199 -8.14 13.00 -9.72
C VAL A 199 -9.15 13.21 -8.60
N MET A 200 -8.76 12.99 -7.34
CA MET A 200 -9.56 13.31 -6.18
C MET A 200 -9.94 14.81 -6.16
N GLY A 201 -8.96 15.69 -6.36
CA GLY A 201 -9.22 17.13 -6.47
C GLY A 201 -10.09 17.50 -7.68
N LEU A 202 -9.90 16.81 -8.82
CA LEU A 202 -10.69 17.03 -10.03
C LEU A 202 -12.17 16.63 -9.87
N ALA A 203 -12.45 15.63 -9.05
CA ALA A 203 -13.82 15.13 -8.79
C ALA A 203 -14.77 16.22 -8.26
N ALA A 204 -14.24 17.18 -7.48
CA ALA A 204 -15.04 18.28 -6.95
C ALA A 204 -15.61 19.24 -8.04
N TYR A 205 -15.10 19.18 -9.27
CA TYR A 205 -15.52 20.01 -10.39
C TYR A 205 -16.40 19.27 -11.40
N GLY A 206 -16.80 18.02 -11.11
CA GLY A 206 -17.61 17.16 -11.96
C GLY A 206 -18.96 16.78 -11.37
N GLN A 207 -19.74 16.05 -12.18
CA GLN A 207 -20.99 15.40 -11.76
C GLN A 207 -20.84 13.88 -12.00
N PRO A 208 -21.38 13.01 -11.15
CA PRO A 208 -21.19 11.55 -11.26
C PRO A 208 -22.09 10.91 -12.33
N GLU A 209 -22.06 11.42 -13.56
CA GLU A 209 -22.93 11.01 -14.68
C GLU A 209 -22.69 9.56 -15.13
N SER A 210 -21.52 9.00 -14.87
CA SER A 210 -21.16 7.63 -15.27
C SER A 210 -21.22 6.62 -14.12
N LEU A 211 -21.88 6.95 -13.00
CA LEU A 211 -21.89 6.15 -11.79
C LEU A 211 -22.35 4.70 -12.02
N ASP A 212 -23.32 4.47 -12.91
CA ASP A 212 -23.80 3.12 -13.22
C ASP A 212 -22.74 2.24 -13.92
N VAL A 213 -21.84 2.84 -14.72
CA VAL A 213 -20.69 2.13 -15.28
C VAL A 213 -19.66 1.85 -14.17
N PHE A 214 -19.42 2.80 -13.30
CA PHE A 214 -18.49 2.63 -12.17
C PHE A 214 -18.98 1.56 -11.17
N ARG A 215 -20.30 1.37 -11.01
CA ARG A 215 -20.87 0.25 -10.24
C ARG A 215 -20.60 -1.12 -10.88
N GLN A 216 -20.38 -1.18 -12.20
CA GLN A 216 -19.93 -2.40 -12.88
C GLN A 216 -18.40 -2.61 -12.75
N ILE A 217 -17.64 -1.51 -12.71
CA ILE A 217 -16.18 -1.54 -12.49
C ILE A 217 -15.88 -2.01 -11.07
N VAL A 218 -16.58 -1.53 -10.06
CA VAL A 218 -16.53 -2.04 -8.69
C VAL A 218 -17.94 -2.50 -8.31
N ARG A 219 -18.09 -3.80 -8.06
CA ARG A 219 -19.33 -4.41 -7.59
C ARG A 219 -19.27 -4.51 -6.07
N PHE A 220 -20.32 -4.04 -5.42
CA PHE A 220 -20.47 -4.09 -3.98
C PHE A 220 -21.93 -4.40 -3.65
N ASP A 221 -22.13 -5.42 -2.83
CA ASP A 221 -23.41 -5.76 -2.24
C ASP A 221 -23.25 -5.83 -0.72
N PRO A 222 -23.84 -4.91 0.04
CA PRO A 222 -23.72 -4.88 1.50
C PRO A 222 -24.33 -6.12 2.17
N ASN A 223 -25.18 -6.88 1.47
CA ASN A 223 -25.78 -8.11 1.96
C ASN A 223 -24.98 -9.37 1.61
N SER A 224 -24.02 -9.27 0.69
CA SER A 224 -23.18 -10.40 0.29
C SER A 224 -22.01 -10.55 1.27
N ARG A 225 -22.07 -11.59 2.10
CA ARG A 225 -20.95 -11.95 2.97
C ARG A 225 -20.21 -13.13 2.39
N PRO A 226 -18.86 -13.17 2.49
CA PRO A 226 -17.95 -12.38 3.34
C PRO A 226 -17.08 -11.34 2.60
N ASN A 227 -17.28 -11.07 1.31
CA ASN A 227 -16.19 -10.57 0.47
C ASN A 227 -16.12 -9.05 0.24
N GLY A 228 -16.99 -8.25 0.88
CA GLY A 228 -16.95 -6.78 0.74
C GLY A 228 -17.28 -6.31 -0.68
N PHE A 229 -16.28 -6.18 -1.54
CA PHE A 229 -16.43 -5.73 -2.93
C PHE A 229 -15.64 -6.62 -3.90
N GLU A 230 -16.01 -6.54 -5.17
CA GLU A 230 -15.29 -7.17 -6.28
C GLU A 230 -15.07 -6.20 -7.44
N LEU A 231 -13.90 -6.26 -8.07
CA LEU A 231 -13.65 -5.56 -9.33
C LEU A 231 -14.25 -6.33 -10.50
N GLY A 232 -14.85 -5.62 -11.46
CA GLY A 232 -15.16 -6.12 -12.78
C GLY A 232 -13.86 -6.31 -13.58
N LEU A 233 -13.24 -7.48 -13.51
CA LEU A 233 -11.87 -7.71 -13.97
C LEU A 233 -11.66 -7.43 -15.44
N ASP A 234 -12.71 -7.42 -16.26
CA ASP A 234 -12.62 -7.07 -17.68
C ASP A 234 -12.15 -5.63 -17.92
N PHE A 235 -12.36 -4.74 -16.95
CA PHE A 235 -11.89 -3.36 -17.01
C PHE A 235 -10.40 -3.20 -16.68
N PHE A 236 -9.71 -4.26 -16.25
CA PHE A 236 -8.35 -4.23 -15.73
C PHE A 236 -7.43 -5.25 -16.41
N VAL A 237 -6.11 -5.01 -16.33
CA VAL A 237 -5.11 -5.95 -16.85
C VAL A 237 -4.26 -6.60 -15.75
N HIS A 238 -4.18 -5.99 -14.57
CA HIS A 238 -3.29 -6.43 -13.48
C HIS A 238 -3.55 -7.86 -12.98
N HIS A 239 -4.77 -8.37 -13.14
CA HIS A 239 -5.11 -9.75 -12.76
C HIS A 239 -4.52 -10.80 -13.71
N ARG A 240 -4.00 -10.39 -14.88
CA ARG A 240 -3.35 -11.24 -15.90
C ARG A 240 -1.84 -11.10 -15.86
N THR A 241 -1.33 -9.86 -15.70
CA THR A 241 0.09 -9.55 -15.78
C THR A 241 0.74 -9.35 -14.39
N GLY A 242 -0.07 -9.19 -13.36
CA GLY A 242 0.33 -8.61 -12.08
C GLY A 242 0.40 -7.08 -12.15
N PRO A 243 0.31 -6.39 -11.02
CA PRO A 243 0.63 -4.97 -10.98
C PRO A 243 2.14 -4.82 -11.18
N GLU A 244 2.53 -4.37 -12.38
CA GLU A 244 3.92 -4.06 -12.70
C GLU A 244 4.31 -2.77 -11.96
N MET A 245 4.89 -2.92 -10.78
CA MET A 245 5.43 -1.82 -10.00
C MET A 245 6.94 -1.98 -9.88
N SER A 246 7.70 -0.96 -10.27
CA SER A 246 9.14 -0.93 -10.13
C SER A 246 9.51 -0.04 -8.94
N TRP A 247 10.04 -0.68 -7.90
CA TRP A 247 10.63 -0.05 -6.72
C TRP A 247 12.17 -0.08 -6.78
N ALA A 248 12.73 -0.13 -7.98
CA ALA A 248 14.08 -0.61 -8.22
C ALA A 248 15.18 0.35 -7.75
N ASP A 249 14.92 1.65 -7.69
CA ASP A 249 15.92 2.66 -7.37
C ASP A 249 15.51 3.50 -6.15
N ALA A 250 16.32 3.46 -5.09
CA ALA A 250 16.14 4.32 -3.91
C ALA A 250 16.11 5.83 -4.24
N GLY A 251 16.67 6.22 -5.37
CA GLY A 251 16.74 7.61 -5.83
C GLY A 251 15.68 8.03 -6.85
N LYS A 252 14.69 7.17 -7.18
CA LYS A 252 13.67 7.47 -8.19
C LYS A 252 12.26 7.19 -7.68
N THR A 253 11.30 7.97 -8.18
CA THR A 253 9.87 7.71 -7.98
C THR A 253 9.49 6.36 -8.61
N PRO A 254 8.70 5.53 -7.93
CA PRO A 254 8.23 4.26 -8.47
C PRO A 254 7.47 4.44 -9.78
N THR A 255 7.54 3.46 -10.66
CA THR A 255 6.74 3.40 -11.88
C THR A 255 5.65 2.34 -11.74
N VAL A 256 4.49 2.61 -12.34
CA VAL A 256 3.36 1.69 -12.38
C VAL A 256 3.05 1.36 -13.83
N GLY A 257 3.01 0.07 -14.19
CA GLY A 257 2.59 -0.38 -15.51
C GLY A 257 1.11 -0.05 -15.79
N LYS A 258 0.65 -0.30 -17.02
CA LYS A 258 -0.75 -0.09 -17.41
C LYS A 258 -1.67 -0.96 -16.55
N LEU A 259 -2.70 -0.36 -15.96
CA LEU A 259 -3.66 -1.05 -15.10
C LEU A 259 -5.04 -1.24 -15.75
N PHE A 260 -5.47 -0.34 -16.62
CA PHE A 260 -6.77 -0.38 -17.29
C PHE A 260 -6.72 -1.13 -18.62
N SER A 261 -7.83 -1.77 -18.98
CA SER A 261 -8.01 -2.49 -20.25
C SER A 261 -8.72 -1.63 -21.29
N ASP A 262 -8.83 -2.17 -22.51
CA ASP A 262 -9.59 -1.54 -23.60
C ASP A 262 -11.11 -1.55 -23.34
N GLU A 263 -11.61 -2.44 -22.45
CA GLU A 263 -13.01 -2.41 -22.00
C GLU A 263 -13.35 -1.08 -21.31
N MET A 264 -12.42 -0.54 -20.50
CA MET A 264 -12.61 0.76 -19.88
C MET A 264 -12.82 1.86 -20.93
N ALA A 265 -12.00 1.84 -22.01
CA ALA A 265 -12.15 2.79 -23.11
C ALA A 265 -13.45 2.60 -23.91
N ARG A 266 -13.90 1.36 -24.10
CA ARG A 266 -15.20 1.08 -24.76
C ARG A 266 -16.40 1.62 -23.98
N ARG A 267 -16.35 1.57 -22.67
CA ARG A 267 -17.47 1.93 -21.79
C ARG A 267 -17.48 3.41 -21.39
N LEU A 268 -16.31 4.02 -21.23
CA LEU A 268 -16.14 5.39 -20.74
C LEU A 268 -15.64 6.37 -21.84
N GLY A 269 -15.40 5.87 -23.06
CA GLY A 269 -14.81 6.62 -24.16
C GLY A 269 -13.29 6.56 -24.19
N GLN A 270 -12.64 7.35 -25.05
CA GLN A 270 -11.21 7.33 -25.22
C GLN A 270 -10.47 7.82 -23.96
N ALA A 271 -9.41 7.11 -23.57
CA ALA A 271 -8.52 7.55 -22.49
C ALA A 271 -7.86 8.89 -22.83
N ARG A 272 -7.70 9.76 -21.85
CA ARG A 272 -7.03 11.04 -22.04
C ARG A 272 -5.51 10.84 -22.14
N LEU A 273 -4.89 11.46 -23.12
CA LEU A 273 -3.42 11.57 -23.18
C LEU A 273 -2.93 12.55 -22.11
N PRO A 274 -1.73 12.33 -21.53
CA PRO A 274 -1.21 13.16 -20.44
C PRO A 274 -1.21 14.68 -20.75
N GLU A 275 -0.84 15.05 -21.99
CA GLU A 275 -0.74 16.44 -22.42
C GLU A 275 -2.05 17.02 -23.00
N ALA A 276 -3.08 16.19 -23.16
CA ALA A 276 -4.36 16.69 -23.67
C ALA A 276 -5.06 17.58 -22.65
N PRO A 277 -5.88 18.57 -23.08
CA PRO A 277 -6.63 19.42 -22.18
C PRO A 277 -7.64 18.63 -21.33
N LEU A 278 -7.89 19.14 -20.12
CA LEU A 278 -8.93 18.62 -19.24
C LEU A 278 -10.30 19.18 -19.66
N GLU A 279 -11.19 18.30 -20.07
CA GLU A 279 -12.56 18.62 -20.46
C GLU A 279 -13.55 18.31 -19.33
N GLN A 280 -14.80 18.77 -19.43
CA GLN A 280 -15.84 18.51 -18.44
C GLN A 280 -16.09 17.01 -18.24
N ARG A 281 -16.04 16.20 -19.31
CA ARG A 281 -16.19 14.74 -19.20
C ARG A 281 -15.14 14.10 -18.26
N HIS A 282 -13.89 14.61 -18.24
CA HIS A 282 -12.84 14.08 -17.35
C HIS A 282 -13.14 14.40 -15.90
N LYS A 283 -13.73 15.57 -15.62
CA LYS A 283 -14.18 15.96 -14.28
C LYS A 283 -15.37 15.08 -13.84
N ASN A 284 -16.33 14.81 -14.73
CA ASN A 284 -17.49 13.96 -14.47
C ASN A 284 -17.08 12.49 -14.21
N LEU A 285 -16.07 11.98 -14.95
CA LEU A 285 -15.50 10.65 -14.69
C LEU A 285 -14.80 10.61 -13.33
N SER A 286 -14.07 11.67 -12.97
CA SER A 286 -13.44 11.78 -11.65
C SER A 286 -14.48 11.81 -10.53
N ALA A 287 -15.56 12.55 -10.71
CA ALA A 287 -16.69 12.60 -9.76
C ALA A 287 -17.38 11.23 -9.64
N SER A 288 -17.56 10.49 -10.75
CA SER A 288 -18.14 9.15 -10.75
C SER A 288 -17.23 8.13 -10.05
N LEU A 289 -15.90 8.23 -10.26
CA LEU A 289 -14.90 7.44 -9.56
C LEU A 289 -14.99 7.62 -8.05
N GLN A 290 -15.01 8.90 -7.61
CA GLN A 290 -15.03 9.26 -6.20
C GLN A 290 -16.37 8.83 -5.56
N ALA A 291 -17.51 9.13 -6.20
CA ALA A 291 -18.82 8.72 -5.71
C ALA A 291 -18.93 7.20 -5.55
N ARG A 292 -18.37 6.41 -6.50
CA ARG A 292 -18.38 4.95 -6.36
C ARG A 292 -17.50 4.46 -5.22
N LEU A 293 -16.35 5.10 -4.99
CA LEU A 293 -15.47 4.75 -3.84
C LEU A 293 -16.21 4.98 -2.51
N GLU A 294 -17.00 6.04 -2.42
CA GLU A 294 -17.76 6.41 -1.21
C GLU A 294 -18.98 5.50 -0.97
N GLU A 295 -19.52 4.85 -2.01
CA GLU A 295 -20.60 3.85 -1.88
C GLU A 295 -20.11 2.50 -1.34
N VAL A 296 -18.81 2.18 -1.44
CA VAL A 296 -18.23 0.89 -1.09
C VAL A 296 -17.67 0.89 0.32
#